data_f552eaf08dea462547d7e2b0b1d4bab4
#
_entry.id   f552eaf08dea462547d7e2b0b1d4bab4
#
_cell.length_a   1.000
_cell.length_b   1.000
_cell.length_c   1.000
_cell.angle_alpha   90.00
_cell.angle_beta   90.00
_cell.angle_gamma   90.00
#
_symmetry.space_group_name_H-M   'P 1'
#
loop_
_entity.id
_entity.type
_entity.pdbx_description
1 polymer ?
#
loop_
_entity_poly.entity_id
_entity_poly.type
_entity_poly.pdbx_seq_one_letter_code
_entity_poly.pdbx_strand_id
1 'polypeptide(L)'
;MRTSSPGRTIRLDVLTGGIVTAALALTAAACGSSTPSAAPAAPATSSHHAMASHHPMTESARFGSDCGMIPATGMGSFHGMSMDPVVTAASHNPLLTTLARDLKTAGLTADLNTMHSITVFAPANSAFTKLPTSEMTMMHSQGELTKILKYHVVDGTITPADLASGKPLTTLEGDTLKPAKMGAVYEVNNADVICGNIHTANATVYVINKVLTPMH
;
A
#
# COMPACT_ATOMS: atom_id res chain seq x y z
N MET A 1 -17.97 -46.81 20.37
CA MET A 1 -17.41 -47.21 19.07
C MET A 1 -16.24 -46.27 18.77
N ARG A 2 -15.02 -46.82 18.75
CA ARG A 2 -13.78 -46.11 18.49
C ARG A 2 -13.51 -46.20 16.99
N THR A 3 -13.24 -45.06 16.31
CA THR A 3 -12.63 -45.08 14.98
C THR A 3 -11.38 -44.21 14.99
N SER A 4 -10.26 -44.91 14.92
CA SER A 4 -8.89 -44.40 14.78
C SER A 4 -8.67 -43.87 13.36
N SER A 5 -8.02 -42.69 13.24
CA SER A 5 -7.54 -42.14 11.99
C SER A 5 -6.04 -42.39 11.84
N PRO A 6 -5.54 -42.86 10.70
CA PRO A 6 -4.12 -43.15 10.52
C PRO A 6 -3.33 -41.90 10.15
N GLY A 7 -2.18 -41.73 10.76
CA GLY A 7 -1.19 -40.67 10.50
C GLY A 7 -0.56 -40.84 9.12
N ARG A 8 -0.36 -39.69 8.48
CA ARG A 8 0.34 -39.53 7.20
C ARG A 8 1.78 -39.08 7.48
N THR A 9 2.69 -40.00 7.39
CA THR A 9 4.13 -39.72 7.45
C THR A 9 4.61 -39.04 6.18
N ILE A 10 5.20 -37.85 6.34
CA ILE A 10 5.88 -37.12 5.26
C ILE A 10 7.33 -37.61 5.22
N ARG A 11 7.72 -38.23 4.11
CA ARG A 11 9.10 -38.59 3.82
C ARG A 11 9.90 -37.37 3.40
N LEU A 12 11.02 -37.21 4.08
CA LEU A 12 12.06 -36.23 3.77
C LEU A 12 12.97 -36.90 2.72
N ASP A 13 12.94 -36.45 1.48
CA ASP A 13 13.93 -36.81 0.48
C ASP A 13 15.06 -35.78 0.47
N VAL A 14 16.20 -36.25 0.97
CA VAL A 14 17.49 -35.59 0.88
C VAL A 14 18.10 -35.96 -0.47
N LEU A 15 18.30 -35.00 -1.35
CA LEU A 15 19.11 -35.16 -2.56
C LEU A 15 20.38 -34.33 -2.44
N THR A 16 21.44 -35.08 -2.19
CA THR A 16 22.86 -34.73 -2.20
C THR A 16 23.37 -34.65 -3.64
N GLY A 17 24.21 -33.66 -3.94
CA GLY A 17 25.21 -33.85 -4.99
C GLY A 17 25.39 -32.76 -6.02
N GLY A 18 26.60 -32.23 -6.10
CA GLY A 18 27.05 -31.53 -7.29
C GLY A 18 28.05 -30.40 -7.07
N ILE A 19 29.27 -30.77 -6.65
CA ILE A 19 30.46 -29.90 -6.74
C ILE A 19 30.94 -29.94 -8.20
N VAL A 20 31.08 -28.78 -8.85
CA VAL A 20 31.91 -28.63 -10.07
C VAL A 20 32.85 -27.46 -9.87
N THR A 21 34.13 -27.82 -9.72
CA THR A 21 35.31 -26.96 -9.80
C THR A 21 35.79 -26.85 -11.25
N ALA A 22 36.31 -25.71 -11.65
CA ALA A 22 37.37 -25.45 -12.63
C ALA A 22 37.15 -24.06 -13.26
N ALA A 23 38.11 -23.24 -13.64
CA ALA A 23 39.55 -23.20 -13.54
C ALA A 23 39.97 -21.76 -13.89
N LEU A 24 41.17 -21.41 -13.44
CA LEU A 24 41.91 -20.16 -13.71
C LEU A 24 42.17 -19.95 -15.21
N ALA A 25 42.19 -18.68 -15.64
CA ALA A 25 43.07 -18.21 -16.70
C ALA A 25 43.50 -16.75 -16.41
N LEU A 26 44.77 -16.63 -16.04
CA LEU A 26 45.52 -15.37 -16.06
C LEU A 26 45.99 -15.10 -17.51
N THR A 27 45.87 -13.87 -17.97
CA THR A 27 46.77 -13.33 -19.01
C THR A 27 47.14 -11.89 -18.64
N ALA A 28 48.42 -11.68 -18.54
CA ALA A 28 49.11 -10.43 -18.25
C ALA A 28 49.51 -9.69 -19.54
N ALA A 29 49.81 -8.41 -19.36
CA ALA A 29 50.72 -7.53 -20.11
C ALA A 29 50.22 -6.78 -21.33
N ALA A 30 50.22 -5.44 -21.22
CA ALA A 30 51.25 -4.64 -21.92
C ALA A 30 51.22 -3.18 -21.51
N CYS A 31 52.37 -2.69 -21.08
CA CYS A 31 52.73 -1.29 -20.88
C CYS A 31 52.71 -0.50 -22.16
N GLY A 32 52.22 0.71 -22.14
CA GLY A 32 52.37 1.72 -23.18
C GLY A 32 52.48 3.11 -22.55
N SER A 33 53.73 3.53 -22.24
CA SER A 33 54.08 4.88 -21.82
C SER A 33 54.05 5.82 -23.02
N SER A 34 53.42 6.96 -22.91
CA SER A 34 53.79 8.18 -23.63
C SER A 34 53.35 9.41 -22.85
N THR A 35 54.37 10.15 -22.46
CA THR A 35 54.39 11.43 -21.74
C THR A 35 54.13 12.62 -22.70
N PRO A 36 54.14 13.86 -22.23
CA PRO A 36 53.03 14.78 -22.32
C PRO A 36 53.30 15.90 -23.34
N SER A 37 52.24 16.50 -23.82
CA SER A 37 52.36 17.81 -24.50
C SER A 37 51.46 18.80 -23.78
N ALA A 38 52.13 19.81 -23.23
CA ALA A 38 51.50 20.95 -22.56
C ALA A 38 51.04 21.99 -23.60
N ALA A 39 49.93 22.61 -23.33
CA ALA A 39 49.52 24.01 -23.46
C ALA A 39 48.17 24.22 -24.16
N PRO A 40 47.49 25.32 -24.02
CA PRO A 40 47.36 26.26 -22.86
C PRO A 40 45.89 26.38 -22.36
N ALA A 41 45.79 26.98 -21.18
CA ALA A 41 44.53 27.27 -20.50
C ALA A 41 43.58 28.14 -21.32
N ALA A 42 42.34 27.69 -21.42
CA ALA A 42 41.18 28.50 -21.75
C ALA A 42 40.21 28.47 -20.56
N PRO A 43 39.45 29.54 -20.28
CA PRO A 43 38.79 29.77 -19.01
C PRO A 43 37.64 28.78 -18.80
N ALA A 44 37.59 28.24 -17.57
CA ALA A 44 36.54 27.39 -17.10
C ALA A 44 35.21 28.14 -17.10
N THR A 45 34.38 27.93 -18.12
CA THR A 45 32.94 28.13 -17.99
C THR A 45 32.42 27.03 -17.09
N SER A 46 32.02 27.45 -15.88
CA SER A 46 31.27 26.63 -14.96
C SER A 46 29.97 26.15 -15.63
N SER A 47 30.04 25.01 -16.27
CA SER A 47 28.86 24.27 -16.63
C SER A 47 28.20 23.84 -15.32
N HIS A 48 27.21 24.60 -14.88
CA HIS A 48 26.23 24.10 -13.94
C HIS A 48 25.72 22.79 -14.54
N HIS A 49 26.17 21.68 -13.99
CA HIS A 49 25.48 20.42 -14.17
C HIS A 49 24.07 20.68 -13.67
N ALA A 50 23.16 20.94 -14.62
CA ALA A 50 21.75 20.75 -14.37
C ALA A 50 21.65 19.34 -13.79
N MET A 51 21.38 19.27 -12.48
CA MET A 51 20.98 18.02 -11.86
C MET A 51 19.89 17.48 -12.74
N ALA A 52 20.20 16.38 -13.40
CA ALA A 52 19.21 15.61 -14.11
C ALA A 52 18.09 15.40 -13.10
N SER A 53 16.97 16.08 -13.34
CA SER A 53 15.73 15.80 -12.67
C SER A 53 15.54 14.32 -12.87
N HIS A 54 15.84 13.54 -11.84
CA HIS A 54 15.28 12.21 -11.75
C HIS A 54 13.79 12.45 -11.83
N HIS A 55 13.22 12.23 -13.00
CA HIS A 55 11.78 12.02 -13.09
C HIS A 55 11.53 10.84 -12.17
N PRO A 56 10.87 11.04 -11.01
CA PRO A 56 10.37 9.91 -10.29
C PRO A 56 9.47 9.20 -11.29
N MET A 57 9.72 7.90 -11.47
CA MET A 57 8.77 7.02 -12.14
C MET A 57 7.40 7.47 -11.70
N THR A 58 6.50 7.67 -12.61
CA THR A 58 5.14 8.17 -12.43
C THR A 58 4.51 7.48 -11.21
N GLU A 59 4.80 8.01 -10.06
CA GLU A 59 4.05 7.75 -8.85
C GLU A 59 2.65 8.21 -9.25
N SER A 60 1.78 7.24 -9.53
CA SER A 60 0.40 7.50 -9.97
C SER A 60 -0.13 8.59 -9.09
N ALA A 61 -0.38 9.76 -9.65
CA ALA A 61 -0.50 10.99 -8.88
C ALA A 61 -1.54 10.80 -7.75
N ARG A 62 -1.15 11.03 -6.53
CA ARG A 62 -2.06 11.12 -5.40
C ARG A 62 -3.05 12.24 -5.68
N PHE A 63 -4.28 12.06 -5.30
CA PHE A 63 -5.36 13.02 -5.58
C PHE A 63 -6.29 13.17 -4.38
N GLY A 64 -6.99 14.27 -4.31
CA GLY A 64 -7.97 14.57 -3.27
C GLY A 64 -7.62 15.84 -2.48
N SER A 65 -8.66 16.44 -1.87
CA SER A 65 -8.57 17.73 -1.16
C SER A 65 -7.72 17.67 0.11
N ASP A 66 -7.72 16.52 0.80
CA ASP A 66 -7.17 16.39 2.14
C ASP A 66 -5.79 15.71 2.15
N CYS A 67 -5.21 15.41 0.97
CA CYS A 67 -3.85 14.89 0.89
C CYS A 67 -2.81 15.82 1.53
N GLY A 68 -3.05 17.13 1.52
CA GLY A 68 -2.20 18.11 2.19
C GLY A 68 -2.21 18.03 3.72
N MET A 69 -3.17 17.30 4.32
CA MET A 69 -3.25 17.08 5.76
C MET A 69 -2.35 15.92 6.24
N ILE A 70 -1.83 15.12 5.30
CA ILE A 70 -0.88 14.06 5.60
C ILE A 70 0.50 14.68 5.84
N PRO A 71 1.21 14.31 6.91
CA PRO A 71 2.52 14.86 7.22
C PRO A 71 3.51 14.69 6.05
N ALA A 72 4.33 15.70 5.81
CA ALA A 72 5.36 15.63 4.76
C ALA A 72 6.51 14.68 5.12
N THR A 73 6.75 14.47 6.42
CA THR A 73 7.86 13.65 6.94
C THR A 73 7.40 12.77 8.10
N GLY A 74 8.21 11.78 8.46
CA GLY A 74 7.92 10.83 9.54
C GLY A 74 7.14 9.61 9.07
N MET A 75 6.83 8.70 10.00
CA MET A 75 6.18 7.41 9.70
C MET A 75 4.75 7.57 9.16
N GLY A 76 4.05 8.66 9.51
CA GLY A 76 2.72 8.98 8.98
C GLY A 76 2.73 9.70 7.63
N SER A 77 3.89 10.02 7.07
CA SER A 77 4.01 10.60 5.73
C SER A 77 3.76 9.56 4.64
N PHE A 78 3.57 10.00 3.42
CA PHE A 78 3.42 9.07 2.29
C PHE A 78 4.61 8.12 2.14
N HIS A 79 5.83 8.63 2.33
CA HIS A 79 7.03 7.80 2.29
C HIS A 79 7.09 6.84 3.48
N GLY A 80 6.83 7.31 4.70
CA GLY A 80 6.79 6.45 5.89
C GLY A 80 5.75 5.33 5.75
N MET A 81 4.54 5.67 5.32
CA MET A 81 3.47 4.68 5.11
C MET A 81 3.82 3.63 4.03
N SER A 82 4.59 3.99 3.00
CA SER A 82 4.98 3.04 1.95
C SER A 82 5.94 1.94 2.44
N MET A 83 6.59 2.15 3.58
CA MET A 83 7.50 1.17 4.20
C MET A 83 6.80 0.22 5.16
N ASP A 84 5.60 0.56 5.62
CA ASP A 84 4.85 -0.19 6.63
C ASP A 84 3.65 -0.93 6.02
N PRO A 85 3.25 -2.10 6.58
CA PRO A 85 1.97 -2.73 6.25
C PRO A 85 0.80 -1.81 6.61
N VAL A 86 -0.34 -1.99 5.94
CA VAL A 86 -1.46 -1.05 5.92
C VAL A 86 -1.98 -0.64 7.29
N VAL A 87 -2.14 -1.57 8.25
CA VAL A 87 -2.67 -1.22 9.58
C VAL A 87 -1.62 -0.48 10.41
N THR A 88 -0.34 -0.84 10.26
CA THR A 88 0.78 -0.12 10.89
C THR A 88 0.87 1.29 10.32
N ALA A 89 0.86 1.44 9.00
CA ALA A 89 0.84 2.72 8.30
C ALA A 89 -0.33 3.61 8.76
N ALA A 90 -1.54 3.05 8.84
CA ALA A 90 -2.73 3.76 9.32
C ALA A 90 -2.58 4.24 10.77
N SER A 91 -1.89 3.48 11.62
CA SER A 91 -1.68 3.87 13.04
C SER A 91 -0.77 5.08 13.20
N HIS A 92 0.11 5.32 12.24
CA HIS A 92 1.01 6.48 12.22
C HIS A 92 0.40 7.70 11.53
N ASN A 93 -0.70 7.52 10.78
CA ASN A 93 -1.35 8.60 10.06
C ASN A 93 -2.37 9.32 10.97
N PRO A 94 -2.25 10.64 11.20
CA PRO A 94 -3.14 11.39 12.09
C PRO A 94 -4.60 11.39 11.61
N LEU A 95 -4.88 11.17 10.33
CA LEU A 95 -6.23 11.10 9.78
C LEU A 95 -6.93 9.76 10.02
N LEU A 96 -6.19 8.67 10.34
CA LEU A 96 -6.67 7.29 10.35
C LEU A 96 -6.58 6.62 11.72
N THR A 97 -6.29 7.36 12.78
CA THR A 97 -6.08 6.79 14.13
C THR A 97 -7.30 6.05 14.68
N THR A 98 -8.51 6.51 14.36
CA THR A 98 -9.75 5.84 14.75
C THR A 98 -9.88 4.49 14.04
N LEU A 99 -9.71 4.46 12.72
CA LEU A 99 -9.72 3.22 11.94
C LEU A 99 -8.68 2.21 12.44
N ALA A 100 -7.45 2.65 12.68
CA ALA A 100 -6.37 1.78 13.16
C ALA A 100 -6.71 1.15 14.53
N ARG A 101 -7.32 1.92 15.43
CA ARG A 101 -7.80 1.41 16.70
C ARG A 101 -8.93 0.37 16.53
N ASP A 102 -9.88 0.64 15.64
CA ASP A 102 -11.02 -0.23 15.42
C ASP A 102 -10.59 -1.55 14.73
N LEU A 103 -9.63 -1.50 13.79
CA LEU A 103 -8.99 -2.69 13.21
C LEU A 103 -8.29 -3.54 14.26
N LYS A 104 -7.61 -2.90 15.22
CA LYS A 104 -6.98 -3.58 16.35
C LYS A 104 -8.01 -4.21 17.29
N THR A 105 -9.10 -3.51 17.59
CA THR A 105 -10.20 -4.01 18.42
C THR A 105 -10.91 -5.19 17.79
N ALA A 106 -11.09 -5.18 16.45
CA ALA A 106 -11.68 -6.28 15.69
C ALA A 106 -10.73 -7.47 15.49
N GLY A 107 -9.43 -7.36 15.89
CA GLY A 107 -8.44 -8.41 15.72
C GLY A 107 -7.94 -8.59 14.28
N LEU A 108 -8.23 -7.65 13.37
CA LEU A 108 -7.90 -7.74 11.94
C LEU A 108 -6.48 -7.30 11.59
N THR A 109 -5.71 -6.84 12.58
CA THR A 109 -4.35 -6.28 12.34
C THR A 109 -3.41 -7.28 11.67
N ALA A 110 -3.35 -8.52 12.19
CA ALA A 110 -2.45 -9.54 11.64
C ALA A 110 -2.89 -9.96 10.24
N ASP A 111 -4.17 -10.20 10.05
CA ASP A 111 -4.74 -10.65 8.77
C ASP A 111 -4.45 -9.63 7.66
N LEU A 112 -4.82 -8.36 7.87
CA LEU A 112 -4.63 -7.32 6.86
C LEU A 112 -3.16 -6.97 6.61
N ASN A 113 -2.28 -7.09 7.61
CA ASN A 113 -0.85 -6.83 7.43
C ASN A 113 -0.13 -7.97 6.67
N THR A 114 -0.69 -9.18 6.65
CA THR A 114 -0.11 -10.33 5.92
C THR A 114 -0.69 -10.51 4.52
N MET A 115 -1.86 -9.93 4.23
CA MET A 115 -2.41 -9.92 2.87
C MET A 115 -1.55 -9.06 1.96
N HIS A 116 -1.55 -9.39 0.67
CA HIS A 116 -0.82 -8.66 -0.35
C HIS A 116 -1.77 -8.17 -1.45
N SER A 117 -1.42 -7.03 -2.04
CA SER A 117 -2.17 -6.46 -3.18
C SER A 117 -3.65 -6.20 -2.86
N ILE A 118 -3.95 -5.71 -1.66
CA ILE A 118 -5.30 -5.31 -1.28
C ILE A 118 -5.50 -3.80 -1.45
N THR A 119 -6.76 -3.40 -1.54
CA THR A 119 -7.16 -1.99 -1.51
C THR A 119 -8.02 -1.72 -0.29
N VAL A 120 -7.68 -0.67 0.46
CA VAL A 120 -8.41 -0.28 1.67
C VAL A 120 -9.05 1.11 1.47
N PHE A 121 -10.37 1.16 1.57
CA PHE A 121 -11.12 2.41 1.64
C PHE A 121 -11.16 2.86 3.11
N ALA A 122 -10.24 3.73 3.50
CA ALA A 122 -9.98 4.09 4.89
C ALA A 122 -10.82 5.30 5.32
N PRO A 123 -11.86 5.17 6.16
CA PRO A 123 -12.59 6.31 6.66
C PRO A 123 -11.70 7.18 7.54
N ALA A 124 -11.67 8.48 7.26
CA ALA A 124 -10.97 9.45 8.08
C ALA A 124 -11.62 9.57 9.46
N ASN A 125 -10.89 10.06 10.47
CA ASN A 125 -11.44 10.28 11.81
C ASN A 125 -12.73 11.12 11.77
N SER A 126 -12.81 12.11 10.87
CA SER A 126 -14.01 12.94 10.65
C SER A 126 -15.20 12.15 10.09
N ALA A 127 -14.98 11.02 9.43
CA ALA A 127 -16.05 10.16 8.95
C ALA A 127 -16.82 9.50 10.10
N PHE A 128 -16.12 9.08 11.14
CA PHE A 128 -16.71 8.47 12.32
C PHE A 128 -17.57 9.45 13.14
N THR A 129 -17.21 10.74 13.16
CA THR A 129 -17.99 11.76 13.87
C THR A 129 -19.32 12.09 13.19
N LYS A 130 -19.46 11.72 11.91
CA LYS A 130 -20.67 11.92 11.10
C LYS A 130 -21.62 10.71 11.12
N LEU A 131 -21.23 9.62 11.79
CA LEU A 131 -22.05 8.42 11.87
C LEU A 131 -23.34 8.69 12.66
N PRO A 132 -24.50 8.22 12.17
CA PRO A 132 -25.73 8.18 12.95
C PRO A 132 -25.55 7.32 14.21
N THR A 133 -26.29 7.65 15.26
CA THR A 133 -26.21 6.89 16.54
C THR A 133 -26.51 5.39 16.36
N SER A 134 -27.39 5.05 15.43
CA SER A 134 -27.72 3.65 15.09
C SER A 134 -26.50 2.89 14.54
N GLU A 135 -25.77 3.48 13.60
CA GLU A 135 -24.57 2.86 13.02
C GLU A 135 -23.41 2.83 14.04
N MET A 136 -23.29 3.88 14.87
CA MET A 136 -22.31 3.89 15.95
C MET A 136 -22.57 2.75 16.95
N THR A 137 -23.84 2.45 17.25
CA THR A 137 -24.20 1.32 18.14
C THR A 137 -23.82 -0.03 17.51
N MET A 138 -23.99 -0.20 16.20
CA MET A 138 -23.58 -1.42 15.50
C MET A 138 -22.05 -1.63 15.57
N MET A 139 -21.27 -0.56 15.48
CA MET A 139 -19.81 -0.64 15.62
C MET A 139 -19.33 -1.04 17.02
N HIS A 140 -20.16 -0.98 18.05
CA HIS A 140 -19.83 -1.49 19.38
C HIS A 140 -19.99 -3.02 19.49
N SER A 141 -20.66 -3.66 18.53
CA SER A 141 -20.72 -5.12 18.43
C SER A 141 -19.50 -5.63 17.66
N GLN A 142 -18.69 -6.49 18.28
CA GLN A 142 -17.45 -6.99 17.67
C GLN A 142 -17.70 -7.71 16.33
N GLY A 143 -18.80 -8.44 16.21
CA GLY A 143 -19.17 -9.13 14.97
C GLY A 143 -19.52 -8.15 13.85
N GLU A 144 -20.33 -7.14 14.12
CA GLU A 144 -20.71 -6.13 13.14
C GLU A 144 -19.53 -5.21 12.80
N LEU A 145 -18.70 -4.84 13.78
CA LEU A 145 -17.47 -4.09 13.52
C LEU A 145 -16.57 -4.83 12.54
N THR A 146 -16.38 -6.13 12.73
CA THR A 146 -15.57 -6.96 11.83
C THR A 146 -16.14 -6.99 10.41
N LYS A 147 -17.47 -7.11 10.24
CA LYS A 147 -18.12 -7.06 8.93
C LYS A 147 -17.92 -5.69 8.27
N ILE A 148 -18.22 -4.61 8.98
CA ILE A 148 -18.05 -3.24 8.49
C ILE A 148 -16.60 -3.02 8.05
N LEU A 149 -15.61 -3.42 8.85
CA LEU A 149 -14.20 -3.26 8.50
C LEU A 149 -13.78 -4.11 7.30
N LYS A 150 -14.28 -5.33 7.14
CA LYS A 150 -14.06 -6.17 5.95
C LYS A 150 -14.74 -5.59 4.72
N TYR A 151 -15.87 -4.90 4.88
CA TYR A 151 -16.55 -4.20 3.80
C TYR A 151 -15.74 -3.02 3.23
N HIS A 152 -14.83 -2.47 4.02
CA HIS A 152 -13.90 -1.43 3.58
C HIS A 152 -12.67 -1.95 2.82
N VAL A 153 -12.49 -3.26 2.72
CA VAL A 153 -11.32 -3.88 2.09
C VAL A 153 -11.73 -4.67 0.86
N VAL A 154 -11.04 -4.41 -0.24
CA VAL A 154 -11.22 -5.09 -1.52
C VAL A 154 -9.97 -5.91 -1.82
N ASP A 155 -10.15 -7.14 -2.30
CA ASP A 155 -9.06 -7.95 -2.81
C ASP A 155 -8.60 -7.42 -4.17
N GLY A 156 -7.30 -7.27 -4.34
CA GLY A 156 -6.70 -6.67 -5.53
C GLY A 156 -6.31 -5.20 -5.37
N THR A 157 -5.39 -4.78 -6.22
CA THR A 157 -4.93 -3.39 -6.31
C THR A 157 -5.87 -2.62 -7.25
N ILE A 158 -6.68 -1.75 -6.69
CA ILE A 158 -7.59 -0.88 -7.44
C ILE A 158 -6.86 0.43 -7.76
N THR A 159 -6.77 0.75 -9.04
CA THR A 159 -6.16 2.00 -9.52
C THR A 159 -7.20 3.13 -9.62
N PRO A 160 -6.76 4.39 -9.73
CA PRO A 160 -7.69 5.50 -10.01
C PRO A 160 -8.50 5.32 -11.31
N ALA A 161 -7.93 4.63 -12.30
CA ALA A 161 -8.64 4.30 -13.54
C ALA A 161 -9.74 3.28 -13.30
N ASP A 162 -9.50 2.28 -12.44
CA ASP A 162 -10.52 1.30 -12.06
C ASP A 162 -11.69 1.96 -11.33
N LEU A 163 -11.40 2.88 -10.39
CA LEU A 163 -12.44 3.68 -9.72
C LEU A 163 -13.25 4.51 -10.73
N ALA A 164 -12.57 5.12 -11.71
CA ALA A 164 -13.25 5.89 -12.75
C ALA A 164 -14.12 5.04 -13.69
N SER A 165 -13.82 3.75 -13.81
CA SER A 165 -14.58 2.82 -14.67
C SER A 165 -15.99 2.54 -14.16
N GLY A 166 -16.27 2.77 -12.88
CA GLY A 166 -17.57 2.51 -12.25
C GLY A 166 -17.88 1.01 -12.07
N LYS A 167 -16.92 0.12 -12.30
CA LYS A 167 -17.13 -1.32 -12.12
C LYS A 167 -17.30 -1.66 -10.65
N PRO A 168 -18.30 -2.50 -10.28
CA PRO A 168 -18.45 -2.95 -8.91
C PRO A 168 -17.20 -3.67 -8.39
N LEU A 169 -16.82 -3.39 -7.15
CA LEU A 169 -15.66 -3.97 -6.48
C LEU A 169 -16.15 -4.90 -5.37
N THR A 170 -15.70 -6.15 -5.39
CA THR A 170 -16.06 -7.13 -4.35
C THR A 170 -15.19 -6.93 -3.12
N THR A 171 -15.81 -6.80 -1.96
CA THR A 171 -15.14 -6.62 -0.67
C THR A 171 -14.77 -7.95 -0.01
N LEU A 172 -13.92 -7.92 1.02
CA LEU A 172 -13.63 -9.10 1.83
C LEU A 172 -14.81 -9.57 2.69
N GLU A 173 -15.82 -8.74 2.84
CA GLU A 173 -17.07 -9.12 3.51
C GLU A 173 -17.96 -9.95 2.58
N GLY A 174 -17.89 -9.73 1.26
CA GLY A 174 -18.62 -10.43 0.21
C GLY A 174 -19.53 -9.54 -0.61
N ASP A 175 -19.96 -8.41 -0.08
CA ASP A 175 -20.77 -7.42 -0.78
C ASP A 175 -19.93 -6.57 -1.75
N THR A 176 -20.60 -5.77 -2.57
CA THR A 176 -19.95 -4.95 -3.59
C THR A 176 -19.99 -3.46 -3.27
N LEU A 177 -18.89 -2.78 -3.57
CA LEU A 177 -18.80 -1.33 -3.60
C LEU A 177 -19.02 -0.83 -5.03
N LYS A 178 -19.72 0.29 -5.17
CA LYS A 178 -19.94 0.96 -6.46
C LYS A 178 -19.11 2.22 -6.52
N PRO A 179 -17.97 2.20 -7.21
CA PRO A 179 -17.20 3.41 -7.43
C PRO A 179 -17.88 4.27 -8.50
N ALA A 180 -17.68 5.58 -8.39
CA ALA A 180 -18.13 6.57 -9.35
C ALA A 180 -17.10 7.69 -9.46
N LYS A 181 -17.12 8.41 -10.57
CA LYS A 181 -16.31 9.61 -10.75
C LYS A 181 -17.21 10.75 -11.17
N MET A 182 -17.21 11.80 -10.36
CA MET A 182 -17.99 13.02 -10.62
C MET A 182 -17.04 14.21 -10.80
N GLY A 183 -16.71 14.52 -12.05
CA GLY A 183 -15.70 15.52 -12.37
C GLY A 183 -14.31 15.15 -11.86
N ALA A 184 -13.79 15.89 -10.88
CA ALA A 184 -12.49 15.64 -10.26
C ALA A 184 -12.58 14.76 -8.99
N VAL A 185 -13.79 14.46 -8.49
CA VAL A 185 -14.02 13.72 -7.27
C VAL A 185 -14.29 12.26 -7.60
N TYR A 186 -13.65 11.36 -6.88
CA TYR A 186 -13.95 9.92 -6.87
C TYR A 186 -14.83 9.62 -5.67
N GLU A 187 -15.83 8.79 -5.88
CA GLU A 187 -16.76 8.34 -4.85
C GLU A 187 -16.80 6.81 -4.80
N VAL A 188 -17.13 6.27 -3.63
CA VAL A 188 -17.44 4.85 -3.44
C VAL A 188 -18.65 4.76 -2.52
N ASN A 189 -19.78 4.22 -3.01
CA ASN A 189 -21.04 4.17 -2.25
C ASN A 189 -21.40 5.52 -1.60
N ASN A 190 -21.34 6.62 -2.36
CA ASN A 190 -21.60 8.00 -1.89
C ASN A 190 -20.62 8.52 -0.79
N ALA A 191 -19.48 7.87 -0.62
CA ALA A 191 -18.37 8.39 0.17
C ALA A 191 -17.32 8.99 -0.76
N ASP A 192 -16.97 10.25 -0.58
CA ASP A 192 -15.95 10.91 -1.39
C ASP A 192 -14.55 10.43 -0.98
N VAL A 193 -13.71 10.20 -1.96
CA VAL A 193 -12.28 9.98 -1.76
C VAL A 193 -11.61 11.33 -1.55
N ILE A 194 -11.21 11.60 -0.31
CA ILE A 194 -10.57 12.87 0.09
C ILE A 194 -9.05 12.84 -0.02
N CYS A 195 -8.43 11.65 -0.03
CA CYS A 195 -7.05 11.46 -0.45
C CYS A 195 -6.87 10.04 -0.97
N GLY A 196 -6.49 9.90 -2.21
CA GLY A 196 -6.41 8.60 -2.90
C GLY A 196 -5.03 8.27 -3.41
N ASN A 197 -4.89 6.96 -3.76
CA ASN A 197 -3.68 6.37 -4.31
C ASN A 197 -2.48 6.46 -3.37
N ILE A 198 -2.70 6.17 -2.10
CA ILE A 198 -1.66 6.11 -1.08
C ILE A 198 -1.14 4.67 -1.04
N HIS A 199 0.16 4.50 -1.27
CA HIS A 199 0.78 3.18 -1.21
C HIS A 199 1.31 2.87 0.18
N THR A 200 1.09 1.63 0.62
CA THR A 200 1.71 1.01 1.78
C THR A 200 2.52 -0.21 1.32
N ALA A 201 3.24 -0.88 2.21
CA ALA A 201 4.05 -2.03 1.82
C ALA A 201 3.24 -3.18 1.18
N ASN A 202 1.95 -3.29 1.50
CA ASN A 202 1.11 -4.39 1.05
C ASN A 202 -0.25 -3.99 0.47
N ALA A 203 -0.60 -2.69 0.47
CA ALA A 203 -1.91 -2.22 0.07
C ALA A 203 -1.88 -0.86 -0.64
N THR A 204 -2.96 -0.56 -1.37
CA THR A 204 -3.31 0.79 -1.81
C THR A 204 -4.44 1.34 -0.94
N VAL A 205 -4.31 2.56 -0.45
CA VAL A 205 -5.26 3.19 0.47
C VAL A 205 -5.94 4.40 -0.19
N TYR A 206 -7.25 4.45 -0.05
CA TYR A 206 -8.11 5.57 -0.42
C TYR A 206 -8.80 6.09 0.83
N VAL A 207 -8.44 7.27 1.30
CA VAL A 207 -9.07 7.92 2.45
C VAL A 207 -10.41 8.48 2.03
N ILE A 208 -11.46 8.14 2.76
CA ILE A 208 -12.84 8.53 2.45
C ILE A 208 -13.48 9.33 3.59
N ASN A 209 -14.48 10.16 3.25
CA ASN A 209 -15.15 11.10 4.17
C ASN A 209 -16.37 10.53 4.90
N LYS A 210 -16.71 9.26 4.63
CA LYS A 210 -17.81 8.52 5.29
C LYS A 210 -17.39 7.08 5.57
N VAL A 211 -17.98 6.48 6.60
CA VAL A 211 -17.87 5.04 6.83
C VAL A 211 -18.82 4.31 5.88
N LEU A 212 -18.34 3.23 5.27
CA LEU A 212 -19.16 2.38 4.41
C LEU A 212 -19.86 1.33 5.26
N THR A 213 -21.17 1.21 5.11
CA THR A 213 -21.98 0.19 5.78
C THR A 213 -22.55 -0.77 4.74
N PRO A 214 -22.42 -2.10 4.95
CA PRO A 214 -23.05 -3.08 4.04
C PRO A 214 -24.58 -2.88 4.06
N MET A 215 -25.19 -3.03 2.87
CA MET A 215 -26.64 -3.01 2.77
C MET A 215 -27.16 -4.39 3.16
N HIS A 216 -27.90 -4.44 4.26
CA HIS A 216 -28.60 -5.65 4.70
C HIS A 216 -29.89 -5.85 3.95
#